data_56542073fd588ce465a4a49e3d4b4fad
#
_entry.id   56542073fd588ce465a4a49e3d4b4fad
#
_cell.length_a   1.000
_cell.length_b   1.000
_cell.length_c   1.000
_cell.angle_alpha   90.00
_cell.angle_beta   90.00
_cell.angle_gamma   90.00
#
_symmetry.space_group_name_H-M   'P 1'
#
loop_
_entity.id
_entity.type
_entity.pdbx_description
1 polymer ?
#
loop_
_entity_poly.entity_id
_entity_poly.type
_entity_poly.pdbx_seq_one_letter_code
_entity_poly.pdbx_strand_id
1 'polypeptide(L)'
;QAATLPCAAVTAWNSLQQSRSVLPGETVLTQGTGGVSLFAVQFAKIMGARVIALTSNDVKAQLLSALGADHVINYRHYPEWSVKVRELTQGRGVDRIVEIGGPGTLNQSLLSAAPGGEIALLGFVAQGSASVDFMTLFKSGATVRPFSVGSREDFVAMNRALVKSQLQPVIDRVFEFEHAVEAWRYFESQQHTGKVVITMN
;
A
#
# COMPACT_ATOMS: atom_id res chain seq x y z
N GLN A 1 -5.35 -17.18 -8.81
CA GLN A 1 -5.43 -16.34 -7.60
C GLN A 1 -4.33 -16.67 -6.59
N ALA A 2 -4.14 -17.93 -6.21
CA ALA A 2 -3.16 -18.34 -5.19
C ALA A 2 -1.75 -17.80 -5.43
N ALA A 3 -1.27 -17.79 -6.67
CA ALA A 3 0.06 -17.27 -7.03
C ALA A 3 0.26 -15.76 -6.72
N THR A 4 -0.81 -15.00 -6.50
CA THR A 4 -0.71 -13.57 -6.16
C THR A 4 -0.43 -13.30 -4.69
N LEU A 5 -0.58 -14.31 -3.82
CA LEU A 5 -0.58 -14.17 -2.37
C LEU A 5 0.81 -14.19 -1.70
N PRO A 6 1.76 -15.07 -2.10
CA PRO A 6 2.97 -15.36 -1.29
C PRO A 6 3.94 -14.19 -1.11
N CYS A 7 3.88 -13.17 -1.95
CA CYS A 7 4.69 -11.97 -1.81
C CYS A 7 3.82 -10.74 -1.50
N ALA A 8 3.03 -10.29 -2.47
CA ALA A 8 2.32 -9.01 -2.36
C ALA A 8 1.28 -8.99 -1.22
N ALA A 9 0.47 -10.04 -1.09
CA ALA A 9 -0.57 -10.07 -0.05
C ALA A 9 0.04 -10.21 1.34
N VAL A 10 1.00 -11.13 1.54
CA VAL A 10 1.62 -11.30 2.85
C VAL A 10 2.45 -10.08 3.26
N THR A 11 3.06 -9.37 2.31
CA THR A 11 3.71 -8.08 2.57
C THR A 11 2.71 -7.05 3.08
N ALA A 12 1.58 -6.90 2.39
CA ALA A 12 0.52 -5.99 2.80
C ALA A 12 -0.05 -6.36 4.18
N TRP A 13 -0.32 -7.64 4.42
CA TRP A 13 -0.76 -8.14 5.72
C TRP A 13 0.23 -7.77 6.82
N ASN A 14 1.51 -8.09 6.61
CA ASN A 14 2.56 -7.86 7.57
C ASN A 14 2.77 -6.36 7.85
N SER A 15 2.64 -5.49 6.85
CA SER A 15 2.73 -4.04 7.03
C SER A 15 1.67 -3.47 7.99
N LEU A 16 0.56 -4.18 8.16
CA LEU A 16 -0.55 -3.77 9.02
C LEU A 16 -0.55 -4.49 10.39
N GLN A 17 0.22 -5.56 10.53
CA GLN A 17 0.21 -6.42 11.73
C GLN A 17 1.48 -6.31 12.58
N GLN A 18 2.64 -6.05 11.97
CA GLN A 18 3.91 -6.00 12.70
C GLN A 18 3.96 -4.85 13.71
N SER A 19 4.82 -5.03 14.74
CA SER A 19 4.92 -4.23 15.96
C SER A 19 3.61 -4.14 16.76
N ARG A 20 2.54 -3.75 16.15
CA ARG A 20 1.16 -3.89 16.63
C ARG A 20 0.20 -3.95 15.44
N SER A 21 -0.91 -4.62 15.62
CA SER A 21 -1.98 -4.63 14.63
C SER A 21 -2.62 -3.24 14.49
N VAL A 22 -3.04 -2.92 13.28
CA VAL A 22 -3.92 -1.78 13.03
C VAL A 22 -5.26 -2.03 13.74
N LEU A 23 -5.74 -1.04 14.46
CA LEU A 23 -6.99 -1.11 15.21
C LEU A 23 -8.16 -0.50 14.42
N PRO A 24 -9.40 -0.95 14.69
CA PRO A 24 -10.58 -0.31 14.12
C PRO A 24 -10.63 1.19 14.45
N GLY A 25 -10.94 2.02 13.44
CA GLY A 25 -10.97 3.48 13.56
C GLY A 25 -9.63 4.18 13.34
N GLU A 26 -8.51 3.47 13.31
CA GLU A 26 -7.22 4.05 12.89
C GLU A 26 -7.21 4.40 11.42
N THR A 27 -6.35 5.33 11.04
CA THR A 27 -6.20 5.76 9.64
C THR A 27 -4.95 5.16 9.03
N VAL A 28 -5.11 4.49 7.89
CA VAL A 28 -4.04 3.87 7.10
C VAL A 28 -3.84 4.65 5.81
N LEU A 29 -2.60 5.00 5.47
CA LEU A 29 -2.22 5.57 4.18
C LEU A 29 -1.56 4.51 3.31
N THR A 30 -2.03 4.36 2.07
CA THR A 30 -1.44 3.46 1.07
C THR A 30 -1.00 4.24 -0.17
N GLN A 31 0.02 3.74 -0.88
CA GLN A 31 0.61 4.43 -2.02
C GLN A 31 0.50 3.60 -3.29
N GLY A 32 -0.13 4.18 -4.34
CA GLY A 32 -0.26 3.57 -5.65
C GLY A 32 -1.31 2.46 -5.74
N THR A 33 -1.30 1.76 -6.87
CA THR A 33 -2.29 0.73 -7.24
C THR A 33 -1.65 -0.60 -7.66
N GLY A 34 -0.45 -0.86 -7.17
CA GLY A 34 0.22 -2.15 -7.32
C GLY A 34 -0.35 -3.22 -6.37
N GLY A 35 0.13 -4.45 -6.51
CA GLY A 35 -0.38 -5.58 -5.74
C GLY A 35 -0.37 -5.37 -4.23
N VAL A 36 0.76 -4.91 -3.66
CA VAL A 36 0.87 -4.65 -2.21
C VAL A 36 -0.15 -3.60 -1.76
N SER A 37 -0.24 -2.49 -2.51
CA SER A 37 -1.13 -1.37 -2.16
C SER A 37 -2.59 -1.78 -2.14
N LEU A 38 -3.05 -2.52 -3.15
CA LEU A 38 -4.46 -2.94 -3.23
C LEU A 38 -4.81 -3.96 -2.15
N PHE A 39 -3.92 -4.90 -1.85
CA PHE A 39 -4.11 -5.78 -0.69
C PHE A 39 -4.10 -5.00 0.63
N ALA A 40 -3.25 -3.99 0.78
CA ALA A 40 -3.22 -3.17 1.99
C ALA A 40 -4.53 -2.39 2.18
N VAL A 41 -5.10 -1.80 1.12
CA VAL A 41 -6.45 -1.20 1.18
C VAL A 41 -7.47 -2.20 1.68
N GLN A 42 -7.55 -3.37 1.04
CA GLN A 42 -8.54 -4.39 1.38
C GLN A 42 -8.36 -4.92 2.82
N PHE A 43 -7.12 -5.22 3.24
CA PHE A 43 -6.86 -5.69 4.61
C PHE A 43 -7.15 -4.61 5.65
N ALA A 44 -6.76 -3.36 5.42
CA ALA A 44 -7.07 -2.26 6.33
C ALA A 44 -8.59 -2.11 6.51
N LYS A 45 -9.36 -2.25 5.43
CA LYS A 45 -10.83 -2.20 5.54
C LYS A 45 -11.42 -3.33 6.34
N ILE A 46 -10.97 -4.58 6.17
CA ILE A 46 -11.46 -5.70 6.99
C ILE A 46 -11.03 -5.61 8.46
N MET A 47 -9.95 -4.86 8.75
CA MET A 47 -9.54 -4.52 10.12
C MET A 47 -10.34 -3.37 10.72
N GLY A 48 -11.25 -2.74 9.96
CA GLY A 48 -12.06 -1.61 10.43
C GLY A 48 -11.35 -0.27 10.39
N ALA A 49 -10.26 -0.15 9.67
CA ALA A 49 -9.52 1.10 9.52
C ALA A 49 -10.18 2.05 8.50
N ARG A 50 -9.91 3.34 8.67
CA ARG A 50 -10.11 4.36 7.65
C ARG A 50 -8.93 4.35 6.70
N VAL A 51 -9.16 4.37 5.39
CA VAL A 51 -8.10 4.30 4.39
C VAL A 51 -8.03 5.56 3.56
N ILE A 52 -6.84 6.16 3.50
CA ILE A 52 -6.48 7.21 2.53
C ILE A 52 -5.54 6.55 1.52
N ALA A 53 -5.88 6.58 0.24
CA ALA A 53 -5.08 5.95 -0.80
C ALA A 53 -4.51 6.99 -1.77
N LEU A 54 -3.24 6.85 -2.16
CA LEU A 54 -2.60 7.71 -3.14
C LEU A 54 -2.57 7.04 -4.51
N THR A 55 -2.79 7.81 -5.56
CA THR A 55 -2.64 7.35 -6.95
C THR A 55 -2.10 8.46 -7.84
N SER A 56 -1.60 8.11 -9.03
CA SER A 56 -1.23 9.08 -10.07
C SER A 56 -2.28 9.24 -11.17
N ASN A 57 -3.43 8.55 -11.05
CA ASN A 57 -4.36 8.40 -12.16
C ASN A 57 -5.82 8.37 -11.64
N ASP A 58 -6.65 9.21 -12.21
CA ASP A 58 -8.05 9.37 -11.77
C ASP A 58 -8.92 8.13 -12.12
N VAL A 59 -8.59 7.41 -13.19
CA VAL A 59 -9.27 6.14 -13.50
C VAL A 59 -8.96 5.09 -12.43
N LYS A 60 -7.69 4.99 -12.01
CA LYS A 60 -7.28 4.09 -10.92
C LYS A 60 -7.85 4.53 -9.56
N ALA A 61 -8.18 5.81 -9.38
CA ALA A 61 -8.84 6.31 -8.18
C ALA A 61 -10.22 5.68 -7.96
N GLN A 62 -10.98 5.46 -9.02
CA GLN A 62 -12.30 4.82 -8.92
C GLN A 62 -12.21 3.40 -8.37
N LEU A 63 -11.20 2.64 -8.80
CA LEU A 63 -10.97 1.30 -8.26
C LEU A 63 -10.61 1.34 -6.75
N LEU A 64 -9.74 2.25 -6.33
CA LEU A 64 -9.40 2.40 -4.91
C LEU A 64 -10.65 2.69 -4.06
N SER A 65 -11.54 3.57 -4.54
CA SER A 65 -12.82 3.85 -3.88
C SER A 65 -13.73 2.62 -3.85
N ALA A 66 -13.81 1.88 -4.95
CA ALA A 66 -14.60 0.64 -5.02
C ALA A 66 -14.06 -0.47 -4.08
N LEU A 67 -12.76 -0.49 -3.81
CA LEU A 67 -12.12 -1.39 -2.84
C LEU A 67 -12.28 -0.91 -1.38
N GLY A 68 -12.95 0.23 -1.16
CA GLY A 68 -13.29 0.73 0.15
C GLY A 68 -12.36 1.83 0.68
N ALA A 69 -11.47 2.42 -0.13
CA ALA A 69 -10.74 3.60 0.31
C ALA A 69 -11.71 4.74 0.63
N ASP A 70 -11.62 5.30 1.84
CA ASP A 70 -12.51 6.37 2.30
C ASP A 70 -12.16 7.70 1.62
N HIS A 71 -10.89 7.89 1.27
CA HIS A 71 -10.41 9.01 0.48
C HIS A 71 -9.33 8.56 -0.50
N VAL A 72 -9.33 9.17 -1.68
CA VAL A 72 -8.29 8.97 -2.68
C VAL A 72 -7.70 10.32 -3.06
N ILE A 73 -6.38 10.41 -3.04
CA ILE A 73 -5.62 11.60 -3.43
C ILE A 73 -4.83 11.29 -4.70
N ASN A 74 -5.04 12.06 -5.76
CA ASN A 74 -4.18 12.02 -6.92
C ASN A 74 -2.97 12.93 -6.67
N TYR A 75 -1.80 12.32 -6.42
CA TYR A 75 -0.58 13.06 -6.11
C TYR A 75 -0.01 13.86 -7.28
N ARG A 76 -0.48 13.67 -8.50
CA ARG A 76 -0.13 14.55 -9.63
C ARG A 76 -0.87 15.89 -9.54
N HIS A 77 -2.08 15.91 -8.98
CA HIS A 77 -2.82 17.13 -8.71
C HIS A 77 -2.38 17.79 -7.40
N TYR A 78 -1.92 16.97 -6.45
CA TYR A 78 -1.47 17.39 -5.13
C TYR A 78 -0.05 16.86 -4.84
N PRO A 79 1.00 17.50 -5.42
CA PRO A 79 2.39 17.05 -5.20
C PRO A 79 2.80 17.04 -3.74
N GLU A 80 2.34 18.00 -2.96
CA GLU A 80 2.49 18.05 -1.49
C GLU A 80 1.32 17.35 -0.81
N TRP A 81 1.15 16.07 -1.15
CA TRP A 81 0.00 15.29 -0.69
C TRP A 81 -0.08 15.12 0.85
N SER A 82 1.02 15.32 1.56
CA SER A 82 1.01 15.33 3.04
C SER A 82 0.11 16.42 3.61
N VAL A 83 0.04 17.59 2.96
CA VAL A 83 -0.87 18.67 3.35
C VAL A 83 -2.31 18.18 3.26
N LYS A 84 -2.65 17.51 2.15
CA LYS A 84 -4.01 16.96 1.95
C LYS A 84 -4.34 15.84 2.94
N VAL A 85 -3.38 14.99 3.27
CA VAL A 85 -3.54 13.96 4.31
C VAL A 85 -3.81 14.63 5.67
N ARG A 86 -3.08 15.69 6.02
CA ARG A 86 -3.33 16.44 7.26
C ARG A 86 -4.71 17.08 7.28
N GLU A 87 -5.16 17.68 6.20
CA GLU A 87 -6.53 18.21 6.10
C GLU A 87 -7.57 17.12 6.37
N LEU A 88 -7.47 15.98 5.69
CA LEU A 88 -8.40 14.85 5.83
C LEU A 88 -8.39 14.23 7.22
N THR A 89 -7.32 14.40 7.97
CA THR A 89 -7.15 13.91 9.35
C THR A 89 -7.26 15.01 10.41
N GLN A 90 -7.78 16.19 10.05
CA GLN A 90 -7.93 17.33 10.95
C GLN A 90 -6.63 17.73 11.66
N GLY A 91 -5.52 17.64 10.95
CA GLY A 91 -4.17 17.97 11.45
C GLY A 91 -3.47 16.84 12.21
N ARG A 92 -4.16 15.77 12.59
CA ARG A 92 -3.58 14.68 13.40
C ARG A 92 -2.55 13.84 12.63
N GLY A 93 -2.79 13.55 11.36
CA GLY A 93 -2.02 12.60 10.57
C GLY A 93 -2.54 11.16 10.68
N VAL A 94 -1.84 10.21 10.03
CA VAL A 94 -2.25 8.81 9.90
C VAL A 94 -1.49 7.90 10.84
N ASP A 95 -2.12 6.83 11.30
CA ASP A 95 -1.57 5.90 12.28
C ASP A 95 -0.61 4.88 11.66
N ARG A 96 -0.88 4.50 10.40
CA ARG A 96 -0.07 3.55 9.65
C ARG A 96 0.15 4.03 8.22
N ILE A 97 1.38 3.93 7.72
CA ILE A 97 1.73 4.20 6.33
C ILE A 97 2.35 2.95 5.72
N VAL A 98 1.79 2.50 4.61
CA VAL A 98 2.36 1.43 3.78
C VAL A 98 3.24 2.11 2.73
N GLU A 99 4.52 2.30 3.07
CA GLU A 99 5.47 3.10 2.30
C GLU A 99 6.17 2.24 1.23
N ILE A 100 5.76 2.43 -0.02
CA ILE A 100 6.25 1.66 -1.18
C ILE A 100 7.21 2.49 -2.04
N GLY A 101 7.06 3.81 -2.02
CA GLY A 101 7.85 4.69 -2.87
C GLY A 101 9.31 4.78 -2.44
N GLY A 102 9.57 4.84 -1.16
CA GLY A 102 10.92 4.96 -0.61
C GLY A 102 11.51 6.36 -0.78
N PRO A 103 12.68 6.51 -1.44
CA PRO A 103 13.40 7.80 -1.48
C PRO A 103 12.56 8.98 -1.97
N GLY A 104 11.69 8.76 -2.95
CA GLY A 104 10.87 9.82 -3.54
C GLY A 104 9.65 10.23 -2.72
N THR A 105 9.25 9.46 -1.70
CA THR A 105 8.00 9.68 -0.95
C THR A 105 8.16 9.76 0.56
N LEU A 106 9.26 9.27 1.11
CA LEU A 106 9.46 9.12 2.56
C LEU A 106 9.30 10.43 3.33
N ASN A 107 9.79 11.57 2.81
CA ASN A 107 9.61 12.87 3.47
C ASN A 107 8.14 13.26 3.58
N GLN A 108 7.36 13.05 2.53
CA GLN A 108 5.92 13.30 2.56
C GLN A 108 5.20 12.33 3.52
N SER A 109 5.65 11.07 3.59
CA SER A 109 5.13 10.10 4.55
C SER A 109 5.41 10.52 5.99
N LEU A 110 6.62 10.99 6.30
CA LEU A 110 6.96 11.55 7.62
C LEU A 110 6.06 12.73 8.00
N LEU A 111 5.82 13.64 7.07
CA LEU A 111 4.93 14.79 7.26
C LEU A 111 3.46 14.39 7.44
N SER A 112 3.07 13.22 6.97
CA SER A 112 1.70 12.68 7.05
C SER A 112 1.43 11.86 8.31
N ALA A 113 2.47 11.36 8.96
CA ALA A 113 2.34 10.47 10.10
C ALA A 113 1.79 11.18 11.34
N ALA A 114 0.92 10.51 12.08
CA ALA A 114 0.52 10.94 13.42
C ALA A 114 1.68 10.74 14.40
N PRO A 115 1.76 11.50 15.50
CA PRO A 115 2.68 11.20 16.60
C PRO A 115 2.46 9.76 17.10
N GLY A 116 3.53 8.97 17.18
CA GLY A 116 3.46 7.53 17.50
C GLY A 116 2.95 6.65 16.34
N GLY A 117 2.68 7.22 15.18
CA GLY A 117 2.34 6.45 13.98
C GLY A 117 3.53 5.63 13.46
N GLU A 118 3.25 4.64 12.63
CA GLU A 118 4.27 3.75 12.06
C GLU A 118 4.32 3.83 10.54
N ILE A 119 5.51 4.00 10.00
CA ILE A 119 5.80 3.94 8.57
C ILE A 119 6.43 2.58 8.29
N ALA A 120 5.66 1.69 7.69
CA ALA A 120 6.12 0.41 7.20
C ALA A 120 6.86 0.61 5.88
N LEU A 121 8.19 0.67 5.92
CA LEU A 121 9.03 0.94 4.76
C LEU A 121 9.30 -0.35 3.99
N LEU A 122 8.68 -0.50 2.83
CA LEU A 122 8.65 -1.74 2.06
C LEU A 122 9.40 -1.66 0.74
N GLY A 123 9.39 -0.49 0.10
CA GLY A 123 9.80 -0.37 -1.28
C GLY A 123 10.64 0.87 -1.58
N PHE A 124 11.01 0.94 -2.84
CA PHE A 124 11.86 1.99 -3.42
C PHE A 124 11.47 2.23 -4.89
N VAL A 125 10.16 2.24 -5.16
CA VAL A 125 9.61 2.35 -6.53
C VAL A 125 9.72 3.77 -7.07
N ALA A 126 9.59 4.78 -6.21
CA ALA A 126 9.70 6.17 -6.62
C ALA A 126 11.16 6.62 -6.66
N GLN A 127 11.53 7.25 -7.78
CA GLN A 127 12.82 7.91 -7.90
C GLN A 127 12.82 9.18 -7.05
N GLY A 128 13.97 9.52 -6.48
CA GLY A 128 14.13 10.72 -5.67
C GLY A 128 15.44 10.75 -4.90
N SER A 129 15.63 11.80 -4.11
CA SER A 129 16.77 11.89 -3.21
C SER A 129 16.66 10.86 -2.08
N ALA A 130 17.72 10.13 -1.83
CA ALA A 130 17.81 9.22 -0.69
C ALA A 130 17.99 9.98 0.65
N SER A 131 18.10 11.31 0.64
CA SER A 131 18.25 12.10 1.85
C SER A 131 16.91 12.29 2.55
N VAL A 132 16.89 12.00 3.84
CA VAL A 132 15.78 12.32 4.74
C VAL A 132 16.17 13.54 5.55
N ASP A 133 15.32 14.57 5.58
CA ASP A 133 15.55 15.71 6.43
C ASP A 133 15.45 15.31 7.90
N PHE A 134 16.54 15.52 8.64
CA PHE A 134 16.64 15.13 10.05
C PHE A 134 15.53 15.76 10.91
N MET A 135 15.23 17.05 10.70
CA MET A 135 14.21 17.73 11.48
C MET A 135 12.81 17.23 11.16
N THR A 136 12.54 16.88 9.91
CA THR A 136 11.28 16.25 9.51
C THR A 136 11.12 14.89 10.17
N LEU A 137 12.17 14.06 10.16
CA LEU A 137 12.16 12.77 10.85
C LEU A 137 11.92 12.95 12.36
N PHE A 138 12.69 13.83 13.01
CA PHE A 138 12.59 14.08 14.44
C PHE A 138 11.19 14.59 14.86
N LYS A 139 10.67 15.59 14.11
CA LYS A 139 9.36 16.19 14.42
C LYS A 139 8.18 15.30 14.09
N SER A 140 8.32 14.32 13.19
CA SER A 140 7.24 13.40 12.85
C SER A 140 6.76 12.60 14.06
N GLY A 141 7.66 12.28 14.99
CA GLY A 141 7.38 11.39 16.13
C GLY A 141 6.96 9.99 15.70
N ALA A 142 7.19 9.64 14.43
CA ALA A 142 6.81 8.35 13.85
C ALA A 142 7.93 7.32 14.00
N THR A 143 7.54 6.06 14.05
CA THR A 143 8.48 4.93 13.89
C THR A 143 8.62 4.58 12.42
N VAL A 144 9.83 4.66 11.88
CA VAL A 144 10.13 4.16 10.52
C VAL A 144 10.74 2.78 10.64
N ARG A 145 10.06 1.78 10.09
CA ARG A 145 10.50 0.40 10.20
C ARG A 145 10.58 -0.27 8.82
N PRO A 146 11.81 -0.57 8.35
CA PRO A 146 11.98 -1.36 7.15
C PRO A 146 11.68 -2.84 7.44
N PHE A 147 11.06 -3.51 6.47
CA PHE A 147 10.91 -4.96 6.48
C PHE A 147 10.64 -5.50 5.08
N SER A 148 10.70 -6.79 4.93
CA SER A 148 10.39 -7.47 3.68
C SER A 148 9.43 -8.62 3.90
N VAL A 149 8.44 -8.70 3.04
CA VAL A 149 7.46 -9.80 2.92
C VAL A 149 6.76 -10.16 4.24
N GLY A 150 6.94 -11.37 4.72
CA GLY A 150 6.37 -11.92 5.94
C GLY A 150 6.76 -13.40 6.10
N SER A 151 6.54 -13.94 7.27
CA SER A 151 6.82 -15.33 7.60
C SER A 151 5.75 -16.28 7.08
N ARG A 152 6.00 -17.61 7.20
CA ARG A 152 4.97 -18.62 6.98
C ARG A 152 3.79 -18.45 7.94
N GLU A 153 4.05 -18.05 9.18
CA GLU A 153 3.00 -17.81 10.18
C GLU A 153 2.10 -16.65 9.79
N ASP A 154 2.69 -15.53 9.30
CA ASP A 154 1.96 -14.40 8.76
C ASP A 154 1.09 -14.82 7.57
N PHE A 155 1.62 -15.66 6.67
CA PHE A 155 0.89 -16.17 5.53
C PHE A 155 -0.30 -17.04 5.94
N VAL A 156 -0.14 -17.90 6.96
CA VAL A 156 -1.24 -18.71 7.49
C VAL A 156 -2.30 -17.84 8.15
N ALA A 157 -1.90 -16.85 8.95
CA ALA A 157 -2.83 -15.91 9.59
C ALA A 157 -3.59 -15.10 8.54
N MET A 158 -2.89 -14.57 7.52
CA MET A 158 -3.49 -13.87 6.40
C MET A 158 -4.52 -14.72 5.65
N ASN A 159 -4.21 -15.98 5.36
CA ASN A 159 -5.14 -16.87 4.66
C ASN A 159 -6.43 -17.10 5.44
N ARG A 160 -6.38 -17.17 6.78
CA ARG A 160 -7.59 -17.25 7.62
C ARG A 160 -8.45 -15.99 7.46
N ALA A 161 -7.82 -14.80 7.41
CA ALA A 161 -8.53 -13.54 7.19
C ALA A 161 -9.14 -13.48 5.78
N LEU A 162 -8.39 -13.89 4.76
CA LEU A 162 -8.87 -13.96 3.37
C LEU A 162 -10.12 -14.81 3.24
N VAL A 163 -10.09 -16.03 3.81
CA VAL A 163 -11.23 -16.95 3.77
C VAL A 163 -12.43 -16.38 4.52
N LYS A 164 -12.21 -15.81 5.70
CA LYS A 164 -13.29 -15.25 6.52
C LYS A 164 -13.97 -14.05 5.86
N SER A 165 -13.19 -13.18 5.21
CA SER A 165 -13.69 -11.96 4.56
C SER A 165 -14.09 -12.15 3.10
N GLN A 166 -13.85 -13.34 2.52
CA GLN A 166 -14.05 -13.63 1.09
C GLN A 166 -13.33 -12.66 0.16
N LEU A 167 -12.20 -12.10 0.63
CA LEU A 167 -11.42 -11.13 -0.13
C LEU A 167 -10.86 -11.78 -1.40
N GLN A 168 -11.00 -11.05 -2.52
CA GLN A 168 -10.48 -11.48 -3.81
C GLN A 168 -9.29 -10.62 -4.23
N PRO A 169 -8.21 -11.23 -4.74
CA PRO A 169 -7.10 -10.50 -5.33
C PRO A 169 -7.56 -9.69 -6.54
N VAL A 170 -7.07 -8.48 -6.67
CA VAL A 170 -7.25 -7.70 -7.90
C VAL A 170 -6.25 -8.20 -8.94
N ILE A 171 -6.75 -8.88 -9.96
CA ILE A 171 -5.99 -9.37 -11.10
C ILE A 171 -6.37 -8.54 -12.32
N ASP A 172 -5.40 -7.82 -12.87
CA ASP A 172 -5.61 -6.94 -14.03
C ASP A 172 -5.73 -7.74 -15.32
N ARG A 173 -4.75 -8.61 -15.58
CA ARG A 173 -4.73 -9.49 -16.73
C ARG A 173 -4.18 -10.86 -16.41
N VAL A 174 -4.70 -11.85 -17.17
CA VAL A 174 -4.21 -13.22 -17.16
C VAL A 174 -3.69 -13.51 -18.58
N PHE A 175 -2.49 -14.05 -18.67
CA PHE A 175 -1.85 -14.46 -19.92
C PHE A 175 -1.62 -15.97 -19.88
N GLU A 176 -1.73 -16.62 -21.04
CA GLU A 176 -1.30 -18.00 -21.20
C GLU A 176 0.24 -18.06 -21.19
N PHE A 177 0.81 -19.23 -20.91
CA PHE A 177 2.27 -19.38 -20.78
C PHE A 177 3.03 -19.00 -22.06
N GLU A 178 2.46 -19.30 -23.22
CA GLU A 178 2.99 -18.96 -24.55
C GLU A 178 3.15 -17.44 -24.75
N HIS A 179 2.38 -16.64 -24.01
CA HIS A 179 2.41 -15.18 -24.01
C HIS A 179 3.18 -14.58 -22.82
N ALA A 180 4.03 -15.37 -22.17
CA ALA A 180 4.77 -14.91 -20.97
C ALA A 180 5.64 -13.68 -21.24
N VAL A 181 6.24 -13.56 -22.44
CA VAL A 181 7.04 -12.40 -22.85
C VAL A 181 6.18 -11.14 -22.95
N GLU A 182 4.96 -11.28 -23.48
CA GLU A 182 4.00 -10.16 -23.56
C GLU A 182 3.52 -9.74 -22.17
N ALA A 183 3.26 -10.70 -21.29
CA ALA A 183 2.93 -10.44 -19.89
C ALA A 183 4.02 -9.65 -19.19
N TRP A 184 5.29 -10.00 -19.42
CA TRP A 184 6.43 -9.29 -18.85
C TRP A 184 6.53 -7.85 -19.37
N ARG A 185 6.42 -7.64 -20.67
CA ARG A 185 6.41 -6.30 -21.29
C ARG A 185 5.26 -5.45 -20.78
N TYR A 186 4.08 -6.06 -20.62
CA TYR A 186 2.93 -5.38 -20.03
C TYR A 186 3.19 -4.98 -18.57
N PHE A 187 3.80 -5.85 -17.79
CA PHE A 187 4.19 -5.55 -16.43
C PHE A 187 5.21 -4.40 -16.35
N GLU A 188 6.25 -4.42 -17.21
CA GLU A 188 7.26 -3.36 -17.30
C GLU A 188 6.67 -2.00 -17.69
N SER A 189 5.62 -1.96 -18.47
CA SER A 189 4.95 -0.70 -18.86
C SER A 189 4.30 0.04 -17.70
N GLN A 190 4.15 -0.60 -16.53
CA GLN A 190 3.51 -0.08 -15.32
C GLN A 190 2.06 0.41 -15.51
N GLN A 191 1.41 0.02 -16.61
CA GLN A 191 0.01 0.36 -16.89
C GLN A 191 -0.97 -0.48 -16.07
N HIS A 192 -0.54 -1.67 -15.66
CA HIS A 192 -1.36 -2.61 -14.90
C HIS A 192 -1.82 -2.05 -13.54
N THR A 193 -2.86 -2.67 -13.03
CA THR A 193 -3.41 -2.41 -11.69
C THR A 193 -3.53 -3.72 -10.92
N GLY A 194 -2.92 -3.79 -9.73
CA GLY A 194 -2.90 -5.05 -8.95
C GLY A 194 -1.89 -6.06 -9.52
N LYS A 195 -2.37 -7.22 -9.92
CA LYS A 195 -1.51 -8.35 -10.31
C LYS A 195 -1.69 -8.74 -11.78
N VAL A 196 -0.58 -9.06 -12.44
CA VAL A 196 -0.54 -9.75 -13.73
C VAL A 196 -0.24 -11.22 -13.46
N VAL A 197 -0.97 -12.12 -14.08
CA VAL A 197 -0.88 -13.57 -13.84
C VAL A 197 -0.59 -14.28 -15.15
N ILE A 198 0.26 -15.30 -15.08
CA ILE A 198 0.50 -16.23 -16.18
C ILE A 198 -0.05 -17.59 -15.75
N THR A 199 -0.88 -18.21 -16.57
CA THR A 199 -1.40 -19.57 -16.36
C THR A 199 -0.51 -20.59 -17.05
N MET A 200 -0.30 -21.71 -16.39
CA MET A 200 0.33 -22.91 -16.96
C MET A 200 -0.77 -23.99 -17.03
N ASN A 201 -1.24 -24.26 -18.23
CA ASN A 201 -2.22 -25.34 -18.50
C ASN A 201 -1.52 -26.66 -18.70
#